data_a4fa29e6f3ab07dfc581c29f07996d7c
#
_entry.id   a4fa29e6f3ab07dfc581c29f07996d7c
#
_cell.length_a   1.000
_cell.length_b   1.000
_cell.length_c   1.000
_cell.angle_alpha   90.00
_cell.angle_beta   90.00
_cell.angle_gamma   90.00
#
_symmetry.space_group_name_H-M   'P 1'
#
loop_
_entity.id
_entity.type
_entity.pdbx_description
1 polymer ?
#
loop_
_entity_poly.entity_id
_entity_poly.type
_entity_poly.pdbx_seq_one_letter_code
_entity_poly.pdbx_strand_id
1 'polypeptide(L)'
;MCIRDSSGALAMEALVLFLRRRPLQPALGDGSALVSATLLALALPPYCPWWLPLSAAASAVLLGKQVYGGVGQNPFNPAMLGYALALLCFPQSMTHWPAPHALDLLGGLQQVFGLGGNPPPDAWAQATALDSLRINKSLTVDELFAGNPAFGHFGGRGTEWVNLGFLAGGLFLLQQRVIGWQAPVGMLGSLLLISLLCWNGSGSDSHGSPLFHLLSGASMLGAFFIVTEPVSGPKAAKARLLFGVGVGLLTYLIRTWGGYPDGLAFAVLLMNLAVPALERLSSEKPLERPS
;
A
#
# COMPACT_ATOMS: atom_id res chain seq x y z
N MET A 1 16.25 4.27 -3.55
CA MET A 1 15.14 3.36 -3.91
C MET A 1 14.41 3.80 -5.18
N CYS A 2 13.72 4.92 -5.19
CA CYS A 2 12.88 5.32 -6.34
C CYS A 2 13.58 5.28 -7.71
N ILE A 3 14.84 5.70 -7.82
CA ILE A 3 15.57 5.70 -9.12
C ILE A 3 15.74 4.26 -9.65
N ARG A 4 16.15 3.33 -8.80
CA ARG A 4 16.35 1.92 -9.15
C ARG A 4 15.04 1.28 -9.61
N ASP A 5 13.99 1.49 -8.84
CA ASP A 5 12.68 0.87 -9.04
C ASP A 5 12.01 1.46 -10.29
N SER A 6 12.13 2.77 -10.50
CA SER A 6 11.62 3.46 -11.68
C SER A 6 12.38 3.06 -12.95
N SER A 7 13.72 2.98 -12.90
CA SER A 7 14.51 2.52 -14.03
C SER A 7 14.24 1.06 -14.39
N GLY A 8 14.07 0.20 -13.37
CA GLY A 8 13.70 -1.20 -13.57
C GLY A 8 12.32 -1.37 -14.20
N ALA A 9 11.31 -0.63 -13.72
CA ALA A 9 9.96 -0.67 -14.28
C ALA A 9 9.93 -0.18 -15.74
N LEU A 10 10.60 0.94 -16.03
CA LEU A 10 10.70 1.48 -17.40
C LEU A 10 11.45 0.53 -18.34
N ALA A 11 12.56 -0.07 -17.87
CA ALA A 11 13.30 -1.05 -18.65
C ALA A 11 12.45 -2.31 -18.95
N MET A 12 11.72 -2.80 -17.96
CA MET A 12 10.83 -3.94 -18.13
C MET A 12 9.69 -3.62 -19.09
N GLU A 13 9.07 -2.45 -18.97
CA GLU A 13 8.02 -2.03 -19.89
C GLU A 13 8.54 -1.89 -21.31
N ALA A 14 9.70 -1.25 -21.50
CA ALA A 14 10.35 -1.14 -22.81
C ALA A 14 10.65 -2.52 -23.42
N LEU A 15 11.16 -3.46 -22.63
CA LEU A 15 11.44 -4.83 -23.07
C LEU A 15 10.18 -5.55 -23.56
N VAL A 16 9.10 -5.46 -22.79
CA VAL A 16 7.83 -6.13 -23.15
C VAL A 16 7.21 -5.53 -24.41
N LEU A 17 7.23 -4.20 -24.53
CA LEU A 17 6.74 -3.51 -25.74
C LEU A 17 7.58 -3.88 -26.96
N PHE A 18 8.90 -3.95 -26.81
CA PHE A 18 9.81 -4.38 -27.87
C PHE A 18 9.50 -5.82 -28.33
N LEU A 19 9.38 -6.75 -27.38
CA LEU A 19 9.04 -8.14 -27.69
C LEU A 19 7.65 -8.28 -28.35
N ARG A 20 6.70 -7.41 -27.99
CA ARG A 20 5.35 -7.37 -28.58
C ARG A 20 5.29 -6.55 -29.88
N ARG A 21 6.41 -6.00 -30.35
CA ARG A 21 6.48 -5.14 -31.52
C ARG A 21 5.52 -3.94 -31.47
N ARG A 22 5.30 -3.39 -30.26
CA ARG A 22 4.47 -2.20 -30.05
C ARG A 22 5.33 -0.95 -29.96
N PRO A 23 4.82 0.23 -30.37
CA PRO A 23 5.57 1.48 -30.29
C PRO A 23 5.89 1.83 -28.83
N LEU A 24 7.15 2.18 -28.54
CA LEU A 24 7.65 2.50 -27.21
C LEU A 24 7.15 3.85 -26.71
N GLN A 25 7.09 4.84 -27.59
CA GLN A 25 6.89 6.24 -27.23
C GLN A 25 5.54 6.55 -26.54
N PRO A 26 4.38 6.05 -26.99
CA PRO A 26 3.12 6.34 -26.32
C PRO A 26 3.05 5.75 -24.90
N ALA A 27 3.54 4.53 -24.71
CA ALA A 27 3.41 3.79 -23.47
C ALA A 27 4.43 4.20 -22.40
N LEU A 28 5.67 4.53 -22.79
CA LEU A 28 6.68 5.06 -21.86
C LEU A 28 6.42 6.53 -21.51
N GLY A 29 5.77 7.28 -22.41
CA GLY A 29 5.44 8.69 -22.22
C GLY A 29 4.24 8.97 -21.32
N ASP A 30 3.40 7.96 -21.03
CA ASP A 30 2.20 8.13 -20.20
C ASP A 30 2.51 8.23 -18.69
N GLY A 31 3.73 7.93 -18.28
CA GLY A 31 4.18 8.01 -16.88
C GLY A 31 3.60 6.94 -15.95
N SER A 32 2.72 6.05 -16.42
CA SER A 32 2.02 5.08 -15.54
C SER A 32 2.96 4.06 -14.90
N ALA A 33 4.01 3.63 -15.62
CA ALA A 33 5.04 2.76 -15.05
C ALA A 33 5.84 3.47 -13.96
N LEU A 34 6.13 4.77 -14.15
CA LEU A 34 6.83 5.58 -13.17
C LEU A 34 5.99 5.76 -11.89
N VAL A 35 4.69 6.04 -12.02
CA VAL A 35 3.77 6.14 -10.88
C VAL A 35 3.70 4.81 -10.12
N SER A 36 3.49 3.70 -10.84
CA SER A 36 3.44 2.36 -10.22
C SER A 36 4.73 2.00 -9.49
N ALA A 37 5.88 2.30 -10.10
CA ALA A 37 7.19 2.07 -9.49
C ALA A 37 7.43 2.95 -8.26
N THR A 38 7.00 4.20 -8.29
CA THR A 38 7.13 5.13 -7.15
C THR A 38 6.27 4.67 -5.98
N LEU A 39 5.00 4.30 -6.22
CA LEU A 39 4.12 3.77 -5.19
C LEU A 39 4.68 2.46 -4.60
N LEU A 40 5.21 1.58 -5.45
CA LEU A 40 5.84 0.35 -5.03
C LEU A 40 7.09 0.62 -4.17
N ALA A 41 7.97 1.54 -4.60
CA ALA A 41 9.17 1.93 -3.86
C ALA A 41 8.87 2.50 -2.48
N LEU A 42 7.75 3.24 -2.34
CA LEU A 42 7.28 3.77 -1.05
C LEU A 42 6.69 2.69 -0.14
N ALA A 43 6.20 1.60 -0.72
CA ALA A 43 5.59 0.50 0.02
C ALA A 43 6.60 -0.59 0.45
N LEU A 44 7.74 -0.71 -0.23
CA LEU A 44 8.74 -1.73 0.03
C LEU A 44 9.69 -1.36 1.18
N PRO A 45 10.24 -2.35 1.93
CA PRO A 45 11.27 -2.10 2.95
C PRO A 45 12.50 -1.42 2.35
N PRO A 46 13.06 -0.35 2.98
CA PRO A 46 14.11 0.47 2.37
C PRO A 46 15.44 -0.27 2.15
N TYR A 47 15.78 -1.23 2.99
CA TYR A 47 17.05 -1.98 2.90
C TYR A 47 16.88 -3.39 2.30
N CYS A 48 15.78 -3.65 1.61
CA CYS A 48 15.61 -4.91 0.90
C CYS A 48 16.67 -5.09 -0.20
N PRO A 49 17.06 -6.34 -0.53
CA PRO A 49 18.03 -6.64 -1.59
C PRO A 49 17.63 -5.98 -2.91
N TRP A 50 18.61 -5.55 -3.69
CA TRP A 50 18.41 -4.79 -4.94
C TRP A 50 17.52 -5.50 -5.97
N TRP A 51 17.53 -6.82 -6.00
CA TRP A 51 16.73 -7.64 -6.93
C TRP A 51 15.24 -7.71 -6.56
N LEU A 52 14.90 -7.53 -5.27
CA LEU A 52 13.51 -7.63 -4.79
C LEU A 52 12.61 -6.54 -5.41
N PRO A 53 12.94 -5.24 -5.33
CA PRO A 53 12.14 -4.21 -5.98
C PRO A 53 12.08 -4.37 -7.51
N LEU A 54 13.14 -4.86 -8.14
CA LEU A 54 13.13 -5.14 -9.58
C LEU A 54 12.14 -6.25 -9.93
N SER A 55 12.10 -7.33 -9.15
CA SER A 55 11.14 -8.43 -9.34
C SER A 55 9.71 -7.98 -9.07
N ALA A 56 9.49 -7.15 -8.05
CA ALA A 56 8.19 -6.57 -7.74
C ALA A 56 7.71 -5.60 -8.86
N ALA A 57 8.60 -4.73 -9.34
CA ALA A 57 8.30 -3.83 -10.47
C ALA A 57 8.04 -4.60 -11.77
N ALA A 58 8.82 -5.65 -12.04
CA ALA A 58 8.59 -6.53 -13.17
C ALA A 58 7.20 -7.18 -13.09
N SER A 59 6.83 -7.71 -11.92
CA SER A 59 5.51 -8.31 -11.68
C SER A 59 4.39 -7.28 -11.85
N ALA A 60 4.56 -6.07 -11.32
CA ALA A 60 3.61 -4.96 -11.48
C ALA A 60 3.38 -4.61 -12.95
N VAL A 61 4.45 -4.47 -13.73
CA VAL A 61 4.35 -4.13 -15.16
C VAL A 61 3.82 -5.31 -15.98
N LEU A 62 4.37 -6.51 -15.80
CA LEU A 62 4.00 -7.68 -16.59
C LEU A 62 2.56 -8.13 -16.28
N LEU A 63 2.32 -8.50 -15.04
CA LEU A 63 1.05 -9.10 -14.60
C LEU A 63 -0.01 -8.05 -14.27
N GLY A 64 0.39 -6.91 -13.74
CA GLY A 64 -0.55 -5.83 -13.40
C GLY A 64 -1.01 -5.00 -14.60
N LYS A 65 -0.19 -4.87 -15.66
CA LYS A 65 -0.47 -3.96 -16.76
C LYS A 65 -0.45 -4.66 -18.13
N GLN A 66 0.68 -5.27 -18.50
CA GLN A 66 0.92 -5.71 -19.89
C GLN A 66 0.11 -6.95 -20.30
N VAL A 67 -0.17 -7.87 -19.38
CA VAL A 67 -0.99 -9.07 -19.66
C VAL A 67 -2.39 -8.68 -20.14
N TYR A 68 -2.95 -7.60 -19.62
CA TYR A 68 -4.30 -7.12 -19.94
C TYR A 68 -4.37 -6.19 -21.16
N GLY A 69 -3.25 -5.90 -21.81
CA GLY A 69 -3.22 -5.09 -23.02
C GLY A 69 -2.58 -3.72 -22.88
N GLY A 70 -2.18 -3.32 -21.68
CA GLY A 70 -1.53 -2.04 -21.38
C GLY A 70 -2.38 -1.12 -20.50
N VAL A 71 -2.06 0.17 -20.53
CA VAL A 71 -2.73 1.19 -19.71
C VAL A 71 -4.23 1.26 -20.02
N GLY A 72 -5.04 1.39 -19.00
CA GLY A 72 -6.49 1.56 -19.12
C GLY A 72 -7.28 0.26 -19.18
N GLN A 73 -6.64 -0.91 -19.22
CA GLN A 73 -7.30 -2.22 -19.29
C GLN A 73 -6.98 -3.12 -18.09
N ASN A 74 -6.17 -2.66 -17.17
CA ASN A 74 -5.76 -3.42 -15.98
C ASN A 74 -6.90 -3.48 -14.95
N PRO A 75 -7.36 -4.69 -14.58
CA PRO A 75 -8.39 -4.86 -13.55
C PRO A 75 -7.85 -4.66 -12.15
N PHE A 76 -6.54 -4.79 -11.94
CA PHE A 76 -5.87 -4.66 -10.66
C PHE A 76 -4.94 -3.45 -10.63
N ASN A 77 -4.78 -2.86 -9.45
CA ASN A 77 -3.74 -1.86 -9.21
C ASN A 77 -2.35 -2.50 -9.40
N PRO A 78 -1.53 -2.05 -10.37
CA PRO A 78 -0.26 -2.72 -10.68
C PRO A 78 0.74 -2.68 -9.53
N ALA A 79 0.83 -1.55 -8.81
CA ALA A 79 1.76 -1.43 -7.68
C ALA A 79 1.39 -2.39 -6.55
N MET A 80 0.10 -2.50 -6.24
CA MET A 80 -0.38 -3.42 -5.19
C MET A 80 -0.23 -4.88 -5.60
N LEU A 81 -0.41 -5.20 -6.87
CA LEU A 81 -0.15 -6.55 -7.37
C LEU A 81 1.34 -6.92 -7.26
N GLY A 82 2.23 -6.03 -7.66
CA GLY A 82 3.68 -6.25 -7.51
C GLY A 82 4.10 -6.40 -6.04
N TYR A 83 3.56 -5.56 -5.15
CA TYR A 83 3.79 -5.66 -3.71
C TYR A 83 3.29 -6.99 -3.12
N ALA A 84 2.04 -7.38 -3.43
CA ALA A 84 1.46 -8.63 -2.92
C ALA A 84 2.24 -9.86 -3.39
N LEU A 85 2.66 -9.90 -4.66
CA LEU A 85 3.50 -10.98 -5.17
C LEU A 85 4.87 -11.02 -4.51
N ALA A 86 5.52 -9.87 -4.30
CA ALA A 86 6.78 -9.79 -3.58
C ALA A 86 6.65 -10.30 -2.14
N LEU A 87 5.56 -9.94 -1.45
CA LEU A 87 5.28 -10.38 -0.08
C LEU A 87 4.99 -11.89 0.01
N LEU A 88 4.29 -12.45 -0.98
CA LEU A 88 4.00 -13.88 -1.03
C LEU A 88 5.23 -14.73 -1.41
N CYS A 89 6.05 -14.26 -2.37
CA CYS A 89 7.21 -14.99 -2.85
C CYS A 89 8.44 -14.82 -1.94
N PHE A 90 8.60 -13.65 -1.30
CA PHE A 90 9.79 -13.30 -0.52
C PHE A 90 9.42 -12.71 0.86
N PRO A 91 8.62 -13.41 1.68
CA PRO A 91 8.08 -12.88 2.94
C PRO A 91 9.18 -12.44 3.90
N GLN A 92 10.26 -13.19 4.00
CA GLN A 92 11.38 -12.86 4.88
C GLN A 92 12.00 -11.50 4.55
N SER A 93 12.27 -11.21 3.28
CA SER A 93 12.86 -9.93 2.88
C SER A 93 11.86 -8.77 2.98
N MET A 94 10.57 -9.04 2.91
CA MET A 94 9.49 -8.05 3.00
C MET A 94 9.12 -7.67 4.45
N THR A 95 9.51 -8.47 5.42
CA THR A 95 9.23 -8.23 6.85
C THR A 95 10.36 -7.53 7.60
N HIS A 96 11.55 -7.41 7.00
CA HIS A 96 12.69 -6.71 7.61
C HIS A 96 12.55 -5.19 7.47
N TRP A 97 11.90 -4.56 8.43
CA TRP A 97 11.79 -3.10 8.49
C TRP A 97 12.87 -2.52 9.41
N PRO A 98 13.54 -1.43 9.00
CA PRO A 98 14.63 -0.88 9.80
C PRO A 98 14.13 -0.23 11.08
N ALA A 99 14.88 -0.41 12.16
CA ALA A 99 14.76 0.44 13.33
C ALA A 99 15.15 1.88 12.98
N PRO A 100 14.61 2.91 13.67
CA PRO A 100 15.03 4.29 13.46
C PRO A 100 16.54 4.44 13.64
N HIS A 101 17.21 5.03 12.65
CA HIS A 101 18.68 5.24 12.63
C HIS A 101 19.53 3.96 12.68
N ALA A 102 18.99 2.82 12.22
CA ALA A 102 19.67 1.53 12.26
C ALA A 102 20.98 1.49 11.44
N LEU A 103 20.99 2.13 10.27
CA LEU A 103 22.14 2.15 9.36
C LEU A 103 22.40 3.58 8.86
N ASP A 104 23.68 3.90 8.68
CA ASP A 104 24.10 5.09 7.94
C ASP A 104 23.92 4.88 6.41
N LEU A 105 24.23 5.91 5.62
CA LEU A 105 24.09 5.85 4.17
C LEU A 105 24.93 4.73 3.55
N LEU A 106 26.19 4.60 4.00
CA LEU A 106 27.12 3.59 3.47
C LEU A 106 26.68 2.18 3.84
N GLY A 107 26.33 1.95 5.11
CA GLY A 107 25.80 0.67 5.59
C GLY A 107 24.52 0.28 4.90
N GLY A 108 23.63 1.23 4.63
CA GLY A 108 22.41 1.01 3.86
C GLY A 108 22.69 0.59 2.42
N LEU A 109 23.65 1.23 1.75
CA LEU A 109 24.07 0.85 0.39
C LEU A 109 24.72 -0.54 0.37
N GLN A 110 25.59 -0.84 1.33
CA GLN A 110 26.19 -2.16 1.46
C GLN A 110 25.14 -3.24 1.66
N GLN A 111 24.14 -2.98 2.53
CA GLN A 111 23.03 -3.91 2.78
C GLN A 111 22.22 -4.19 1.51
N VAL A 112 21.85 -3.14 0.76
CA VAL A 112 21.05 -3.26 -0.48
C VAL A 112 21.79 -4.07 -1.56
N PHE A 113 23.09 -3.83 -1.73
CA PHE A 113 23.88 -4.46 -2.79
C PHE A 113 24.59 -5.75 -2.36
N GLY A 114 24.48 -6.14 -1.09
CA GLY A 114 25.17 -7.35 -0.58
C GLY A 114 26.69 -7.22 -0.58
N LEU A 115 27.24 -6.01 -0.45
CA LEU A 115 28.66 -5.77 -0.39
C LEU A 115 29.17 -6.19 0.99
N GLY A 116 30.18 -7.04 1.05
CA GLY A 116 30.64 -7.77 2.25
C GLY A 116 30.81 -6.91 3.51
N GLY A 117 30.67 -7.57 4.68
CA GLY A 117 30.72 -6.92 6.01
C GLY A 117 29.37 -6.44 6.55
N ASN A 118 28.27 -6.80 5.90
CA ASN A 118 26.94 -6.39 6.34
C ASN A 118 26.56 -6.97 7.69
N PRO A 119 26.03 -6.16 8.62
CA PRO A 119 25.46 -6.68 9.85
C PRO A 119 24.25 -7.58 9.51
N PRO A 120 24.01 -8.66 10.29
CA PRO A 120 22.84 -9.51 10.09
C PRO A 120 21.54 -8.70 10.25
N PRO A 121 20.43 -9.11 9.62
CA PRO A 121 19.16 -8.38 9.71
C PRO A 121 18.73 -8.09 11.16
N ASP A 122 18.96 -8.99 12.09
CA ASP A 122 18.63 -8.84 13.50
C ASP A 122 19.33 -7.65 14.17
N ALA A 123 20.43 -7.16 13.61
CA ALA A 123 21.15 -6.01 14.15
C ALA A 123 20.52 -4.65 13.78
N TRP A 124 19.68 -4.59 12.74
CA TRP A 124 19.13 -3.32 12.25
C TRP A 124 17.62 -3.36 11.98
N ALA A 125 17.03 -4.55 11.79
CA ALA A 125 15.60 -4.72 11.57
C ALA A 125 14.84 -4.85 12.89
N GLN A 126 13.61 -4.37 12.88
CA GLN A 126 12.66 -4.57 13.99
C GLN A 126 11.26 -4.84 13.44
N ALA A 127 10.40 -5.41 14.28
CA ALA A 127 8.98 -5.51 13.99
C ALA A 127 8.36 -4.10 13.88
N THR A 128 7.45 -3.91 12.94
CA THR A 128 6.68 -2.67 12.85
C THR A 128 5.74 -2.53 14.05
N ALA A 129 5.26 -1.32 14.34
CA ALA A 129 4.29 -1.12 15.42
C ALA A 129 3.01 -1.93 15.21
N LEU A 130 2.54 -2.05 13.95
CA LEU A 130 1.38 -2.89 13.59
C LEU A 130 1.64 -4.37 13.85
N ASP A 131 2.83 -4.87 13.51
CA ASP A 131 3.20 -6.26 13.76
C ASP A 131 3.39 -6.54 15.24
N SER A 132 4.07 -5.64 15.96
CA SER A 132 4.25 -5.72 17.41
C SER A 132 2.92 -5.75 18.15
N LEU A 133 1.95 -4.93 17.75
CA LEU A 133 0.61 -4.94 18.35
C LEU A 133 -0.12 -6.25 18.05
N ARG A 134 -0.08 -6.72 16.80
CA ARG A 134 -0.77 -7.94 16.37
C ARG A 134 -0.30 -9.20 17.09
N ILE A 135 1.02 -9.34 17.30
CA ILE A 135 1.60 -10.52 17.96
C ILE A 135 1.60 -10.41 19.49
N ASN A 136 1.32 -9.23 20.03
CA ASN A 136 1.27 -9.02 21.47
C ASN A 136 0.10 -9.80 22.09
N LYS A 137 0.36 -10.47 23.21
CA LYS A 137 -0.65 -11.23 23.98
C LYS A 137 -0.55 -11.02 25.48
N SER A 138 0.38 -10.18 25.93
CA SER A 138 0.69 -10.08 27.36
C SER A 138 0.80 -8.64 27.88
N LEU A 139 1.28 -7.72 27.06
CA LEU A 139 1.46 -6.32 27.44
C LEU A 139 0.21 -5.50 27.09
N THR A 140 -0.10 -4.53 27.91
CA THR A 140 -1.11 -3.51 27.59
C THR A 140 -0.60 -2.61 26.46
N VAL A 141 -1.51 -1.93 25.75
CA VAL A 141 -1.14 -1.00 24.69
C VAL A 141 -0.27 0.13 25.23
N ASP A 142 -0.56 0.62 26.45
CA ASP A 142 0.22 1.68 27.11
C ASP A 142 1.66 1.20 27.42
N GLU A 143 1.83 -0.03 27.88
CA GLU A 143 3.15 -0.63 28.10
C GLU A 143 3.92 -0.83 26.78
N LEU A 144 3.24 -1.18 25.67
CA LEU A 144 3.85 -1.24 24.35
C LEU A 144 4.34 0.13 23.89
N PHE A 145 3.53 1.18 24.06
CA PHE A 145 3.92 2.54 23.71
C PHE A 145 5.07 3.06 24.58
N ALA A 146 5.14 2.67 25.85
CA ALA A 146 6.21 3.08 26.75
C ALA A 146 7.51 2.30 26.57
N GLY A 147 7.43 1.00 26.29
CA GLY A 147 8.58 0.09 26.30
C GLY A 147 9.14 -0.32 24.93
N ASN A 148 8.34 -0.27 23.86
CA ASN A 148 8.77 -0.75 22.55
C ASN A 148 9.17 0.42 21.63
N PRO A 149 10.43 0.48 21.15
CA PRO A 149 10.93 1.58 20.31
C PRO A 149 10.25 1.72 18.95
N ALA A 150 9.47 0.72 18.51
CA ALA A 150 8.69 0.79 17.27
C ALA A 150 7.51 1.74 17.36
N PHE A 151 7.03 2.08 18.58
CA PHE A 151 5.88 2.96 18.78
C PHE A 151 6.31 4.43 18.87
N GLY A 152 5.50 5.32 18.31
CA GLY A 152 5.61 6.77 18.39
C GLY A 152 4.63 7.34 19.42
N HIS A 153 4.06 8.51 19.12
CA HIS A 153 3.06 9.16 19.99
C HIS A 153 1.64 8.62 19.76
N PHE A 154 1.27 8.39 18.51
CA PHE A 154 -0.09 7.97 18.10
C PHE A 154 -0.09 6.75 17.19
N GLY A 155 1.08 6.37 16.65
CA GLY A 155 1.25 5.31 15.68
C GLY A 155 2.62 4.67 15.76
N GLY A 156 3.13 4.16 14.65
CA GLY A 156 4.50 3.67 14.57
C GLY A 156 5.49 4.84 14.51
N ARG A 157 6.60 4.71 15.23
CA ARG A 157 7.63 5.74 15.31
C ARG A 157 8.17 6.12 13.92
N GLY A 158 8.04 7.39 13.55
CA GLY A 158 8.42 7.89 12.24
C GLY A 158 7.31 7.70 11.19
N THR A 159 6.56 6.59 11.19
CA THR A 159 5.49 6.36 10.21
C THR A 159 4.31 7.30 10.42
N GLU A 160 4.06 7.78 11.62
CA GLU A 160 3.05 8.80 11.90
C GLU A 160 3.32 10.10 11.13
N TRP A 161 4.57 10.56 11.08
CA TRP A 161 4.97 11.76 10.33
C TRP A 161 4.88 11.55 8.82
N VAL A 162 5.26 10.35 8.35
CA VAL A 162 5.10 9.96 6.94
C VAL A 162 3.62 9.96 6.55
N ASN A 163 2.75 9.39 7.37
CA ASN A 163 1.30 9.42 7.14
C ASN A 163 0.74 10.85 7.15
N LEU A 164 1.20 11.72 8.05
CA LEU A 164 0.82 13.15 8.03
C LEU A 164 1.28 13.86 6.76
N GLY A 165 2.47 13.53 6.25
CA GLY A 165 2.95 14.01 4.95
C GLY A 165 2.05 13.56 3.79
N PHE A 166 1.66 12.28 3.75
CA PHE A 166 0.71 11.78 2.75
C PHE A 166 -0.68 12.37 2.90
N LEU A 167 -1.14 12.62 4.12
CA LEU A 167 -2.39 13.35 4.37
C LEU A 167 -2.33 14.76 3.78
N ALA A 168 -1.27 15.51 4.06
CA ALA A 168 -1.09 16.87 3.52
C ALA A 168 -1.05 16.86 1.97
N GLY A 169 -0.28 15.94 1.37
CA GLY A 169 -0.25 15.73 -0.08
C GLY A 169 -1.61 15.35 -0.66
N GLY A 170 -2.34 14.45 0.02
CA GLY A 170 -3.68 14.02 -0.36
C GLY A 170 -4.71 15.14 -0.31
N LEU A 171 -4.69 15.97 0.74
CA LEU A 171 -5.54 17.17 0.85
C LEU A 171 -5.23 18.17 -0.25
N PHE A 172 -3.96 18.36 -0.61
CA PHE A 172 -3.56 19.19 -1.75
C PHE A 172 -4.14 18.66 -3.06
N LEU A 173 -4.06 17.34 -3.33
CA LEU A 173 -4.64 16.74 -4.53
C LEU A 173 -6.17 16.88 -4.58
N LEU A 174 -6.86 16.77 -3.44
CA LEU A 174 -8.29 17.04 -3.33
C LEU A 174 -8.63 18.51 -3.63
N GLN A 175 -7.86 19.45 -3.08
CA GLN A 175 -8.03 20.87 -3.32
C GLN A 175 -7.85 21.22 -4.80
N GLN A 176 -6.87 20.62 -5.46
CA GLN A 176 -6.61 20.76 -6.89
C GLN A 176 -7.61 19.97 -7.77
N ARG A 177 -8.54 19.23 -7.17
CA ARG A 177 -9.51 18.36 -7.86
C ARG A 177 -8.89 17.32 -8.78
N VAL A 178 -7.65 16.90 -8.49
CA VAL A 178 -6.96 15.82 -9.22
C VAL A 178 -7.58 14.47 -8.88
N ILE A 179 -7.98 14.29 -7.63
CA ILE A 179 -8.63 13.08 -7.12
C ILE A 179 -10.03 13.39 -6.58
N GLY A 180 -10.92 12.38 -6.62
CA GLY A 180 -12.25 12.46 -6.01
C GLY A 180 -12.19 12.13 -4.51
N TRP A 181 -13.00 12.80 -3.70
CA TRP A 181 -13.06 12.62 -2.25
C TRP A 181 -13.71 11.30 -1.81
N GLN A 182 -14.49 10.66 -2.67
CA GLN A 182 -15.35 9.52 -2.30
C GLN A 182 -14.55 8.31 -1.79
N ALA A 183 -13.52 7.89 -2.52
CA ALA A 183 -12.72 6.73 -2.14
C ALA A 183 -11.86 6.98 -0.89
N PRO A 184 -11.13 8.11 -0.76
CA PRO A 184 -10.40 8.43 0.46
C PRO A 184 -11.29 8.50 1.70
N VAL A 185 -12.42 9.22 1.61
CA VAL A 185 -13.37 9.35 2.74
C VAL A 185 -14.00 8.00 3.08
N GLY A 186 -14.36 7.19 2.08
CA GLY A 186 -14.86 5.84 2.29
C GLY A 186 -13.86 4.96 3.04
N MET A 187 -12.59 4.96 2.62
CA MET A 187 -11.55 4.15 3.22
C MET A 187 -11.20 4.60 4.65
N LEU A 188 -10.89 5.88 4.84
CA LEU A 188 -10.50 6.39 6.15
C LEU A 188 -11.68 6.37 7.13
N GLY A 189 -12.89 6.70 6.65
CA GLY A 189 -14.10 6.67 7.45
C GLY A 189 -14.46 5.27 7.94
N SER A 190 -14.40 4.26 7.07
CA SER A 190 -14.66 2.87 7.46
C SER A 190 -13.57 2.30 8.37
N LEU A 191 -12.30 2.62 8.09
CA LEU A 191 -11.18 2.23 8.94
C LEU A 191 -11.32 2.84 10.35
N LEU A 192 -11.65 4.14 10.43
CA LEU A 192 -11.93 4.82 11.69
C LEU A 192 -13.11 4.21 12.43
N LEU A 193 -14.23 3.99 11.74
CA LEU A 193 -15.45 3.48 12.33
C LEU A 193 -15.26 2.08 12.89
N ILE A 194 -14.70 1.14 12.11
CA ILE A 194 -14.50 -0.23 12.56
C ILE A 194 -13.48 -0.31 13.70
N SER A 195 -12.40 0.46 13.64
CA SER A 195 -11.42 0.51 14.73
C SER A 195 -12.00 1.12 16.01
N LEU A 196 -12.93 2.08 15.89
CA LEU A 196 -13.66 2.63 17.04
C LEU A 196 -14.64 1.63 17.65
N LEU A 197 -15.38 0.89 16.82
CA LEU A 197 -16.33 -0.13 17.26
C LEU A 197 -15.64 -1.33 17.94
N CYS A 198 -14.45 -1.68 17.45
CA CYS A 198 -13.67 -2.79 18.02
C CYS A 198 -12.66 -2.34 19.09
N TRP A 199 -12.66 -1.07 19.44
CA TRP A 199 -11.74 -0.56 20.46
C TRP A 199 -12.25 -0.88 21.85
N ASN A 200 -11.49 -1.68 22.58
CA ASN A 200 -11.77 -2.11 23.94
C ASN A 200 -10.83 -1.49 24.99
N GLY A 201 -10.28 -0.30 24.69
CA GLY A 201 -9.35 0.39 25.60
C GLY A 201 -7.88 0.00 25.40
N SER A 202 -7.07 0.11 26.46
CA SER A 202 -5.62 -0.15 26.40
C SER A 202 -5.22 -1.54 26.96
N GLY A 203 -6.16 -2.46 27.15
CA GLY A 203 -5.88 -3.81 27.64
C GLY A 203 -4.96 -4.64 26.74
N SER A 204 -4.47 -5.76 27.25
CA SER A 204 -3.62 -6.70 26.49
C SER A 204 -4.31 -7.33 25.26
N ASP A 205 -5.64 -7.38 25.26
CA ASP A 205 -6.46 -7.88 24.18
C ASP A 205 -6.88 -6.76 23.20
N SER A 206 -6.35 -5.55 23.37
CA SER A 206 -6.71 -4.42 22.53
C SER A 206 -6.07 -4.52 21.15
N HIS A 207 -6.87 -4.21 20.14
CA HIS A 207 -6.42 -4.15 18.75
C HIS A 207 -5.83 -2.78 18.35
N GLY A 208 -5.65 -1.87 19.32
CA GLY A 208 -5.12 -0.53 19.09
C GLY A 208 -6.21 0.53 18.91
N SER A 209 -5.80 1.79 19.14
CA SER A 209 -6.72 2.92 19.02
C SER A 209 -7.06 3.24 17.57
N PRO A 210 -8.18 3.93 17.29
CA PRO A 210 -8.52 4.41 15.96
C PRO A 210 -7.43 5.29 15.32
N LEU A 211 -6.79 6.17 16.12
CA LEU A 211 -5.67 7.00 15.65
C LEU A 211 -4.45 6.17 15.28
N PHE A 212 -4.18 5.11 16.03
CA PHE A 212 -3.10 4.17 15.71
C PHE A 212 -3.30 3.57 14.31
N HIS A 213 -4.50 3.08 13.98
CA HIS A 213 -4.79 2.51 12.66
C HIS A 213 -4.72 3.52 11.51
N LEU A 214 -5.12 4.78 11.76
CA LEU A 214 -5.06 5.84 10.76
C LEU A 214 -3.62 6.32 10.49
N LEU A 215 -2.77 6.38 11.53
CA LEU A 215 -1.42 6.93 11.45
C LEU A 215 -0.32 5.86 11.38
N SER A 216 -0.68 4.57 11.29
CA SER A 216 0.27 3.46 11.13
C SER A 216 0.13 2.79 9.76
N GLY A 217 1.22 2.16 9.31
CA GLY A 217 1.27 1.47 8.03
C GLY A 217 1.04 2.42 6.86
N ALA A 218 0.43 1.91 5.80
CA ALA A 218 0.18 2.65 4.56
C ALA A 218 -1.21 3.29 4.48
N SER A 219 -1.85 3.65 5.62
CA SER A 219 -3.25 4.12 5.63
C SER A 219 -3.45 5.38 4.80
N MET A 220 -2.64 6.42 4.98
CA MET A 220 -2.78 7.66 4.23
C MET A 220 -2.27 7.55 2.79
N LEU A 221 -1.16 6.83 2.56
CA LEU A 221 -0.71 6.48 1.22
C LEU A 221 -1.82 5.73 0.46
N GLY A 222 -2.43 4.74 1.09
CA GLY A 222 -3.53 3.96 0.55
C GLY A 222 -4.72 4.81 0.17
N ALA A 223 -5.19 5.64 1.10
CA ALA A 223 -6.40 6.44 0.92
C ALA A 223 -6.30 7.49 -0.19
N PHE A 224 -5.16 8.14 -0.34
CA PHE A 224 -5.03 9.26 -1.28
C PHE A 224 -4.33 8.92 -2.59
N PHE A 225 -3.47 7.90 -2.62
CA PHE A 225 -2.62 7.62 -3.79
C PHE A 225 -2.86 6.23 -4.41
N ILE A 226 -3.46 5.28 -3.66
CA ILE A 226 -3.67 3.92 -4.14
C ILE A 226 -5.14 3.69 -4.53
N VAL A 227 -6.10 3.95 -3.61
CA VAL A 227 -7.53 3.70 -3.90
C VAL A 227 -8.14 4.72 -4.88
N THR A 228 -7.44 5.79 -5.16
CA THR A 228 -7.81 6.82 -6.14
C THR A 228 -7.30 6.55 -7.55
N GLU A 229 -6.61 5.43 -7.75
CA GLU A 229 -6.12 5.01 -9.07
C GLU A 229 -7.30 4.87 -10.05
N PRO A 230 -7.27 5.61 -11.19
CA PRO A 230 -8.47 5.79 -12.03
C PRO A 230 -8.79 4.60 -12.93
N VAL A 231 -7.85 3.65 -13.12
CA VAL A 231 -8.03 2.55 -14.08
C VAL A 231 -8.65 1.33 -13.43
N SER A 232 -8.06 0.83 -12.32
CA SER A 232 -8.53 -0.36 -11.63
C SER A 232 -9.67 -0.08 -10.65
N GLY A 233 -9.90 1.20 -10.31
CA GLY A 233 -10.98 1.63 -9.44
C GLY A 233 -12.30 1.86 -10.18
N PRO A 234 -13.44 1.93 -9.45
CA PRO A 234 -14.73 2.20 -10.04
C PRO A 234 -14.88 3.64 -10.52
N LYS A 235 -15.74 3.85 -11.55
CA LYS A 235 -15.95 5.16 -12.19
C LYS A 235 -17.08 5.97 -11.52
N ALA A 236 -18.17 5.30 -11.13
CA ALA A 236 -19.31 5.96 -10.50
C ALA A 236 -18.97 6.47 -9.10
N ALA A 237 -19.43 7.66 -8.72
CA ALA A 237 -19.13 8.27 -7.43
C ALA A 237 -19.57 7.40 -6.23
N LYS A 238 -20.77 6.80 -6.31
CA LYS A 238 -21.31 5.87 -5.31
C LYS A 238 -20.45 4.60 -5.21
N ALA A 239 -20.06 4.03 -6.36
CA ALA A 239 -19.18 2.86 -6.39
C ALA A 239 -17.79 3.17 -5.82
N ARG A 240 -17.23 4.35 -6.07
CA ARG A 240 -15.95 4.79 -5.46
C ARG A 240 -16.04 4.88 -3.93
N LEU A 241 -17.15 5.39 -3.40
CA LEU A 241 -17.36 5.43 -1.95
C LEU A 241 -17.40 4.01 -1.37
N LEU A 242 -18.22 3.12 -1.96
CA LEU A 242 -18.34 1.73 -1.53
C LEU A 242 -17.02 0.95 -1.65
N PHE A 243 -16.27 1.20 -2.73
CA PHE A 243 -14.93 0.64 -2.92
C PHE A 243 -13.99 1.07 -1.77
N GLY A 244 -13.94 2.36 -1.45
CA GLY A 244 -13.17 2.88 -0.33
C GLY A 244 -13.59 2.25 1.00
N VAL A 245 -14.90 2.19 1.28
CA VAL A 245 -15.43 1.52 2.48
C VAL A 245 -14.98 0.07 2.56
N GLY A 246 -15.07 -0.69 1.48
CA GLY A 246 -14.61 -2.07 1.44
C GLY A 246 -13.10 -2.20 1.69
N VAL A 247 -12.29 -1.34 1.07
CA VAL A 247 -10.83 -1.34 1.31
C VAL A 247 -10.51 -1.06 2.77
N GLY A 248 -11.14 -0.04 3.39
CA GLY A 248 -10.88 0.29 4.81
C GLY A 248 -11.28 -0.83 5.76
N LEU A 249 -12.45 -1.44 5.56
CA LEU A 249 -12.90 -2.59 6.35
C LEU A 249 -11.95 -3.79 6.21
N LEU A 250 -11.62 -4.18 4.97
CA LEU A 250 -10.72 -5.30 4.72
C LEU A 250 -9.32 -5.04 5.26
N THR A 251 -8.81 -3.82 5.16
CA THR A 251 -7.51 -3.43 5.73
C THR A 251 -7.51 -3.66 7.24
N TYR A 252 -8.56 -3.22 7.96
CA TYR A 252 -8.68 -3.45 9.40
C TYR A 252 -8.74 -4.94 9.73
N LEU A 253 -9.59 -5.71 9.04
CA LEU A 253 -9.75 -7.15 9.25
C LEU A 253 -8.43 -7.92 9.06
N ILE A 254 -7.68 -7.60 8.02
CA ILE A 254 -6.40 -8.26 7.75
C ILE A 254 -5.34 -7.86 8.78
N ARG A 255 -5.29 -6.59 9.20
CA ARG A 255 -4.36 -6.13 10.25
C ARG A 255 -4.60 -6.80 11.60
N THR A 256 -5.88 -7.01 11.93
CA THR A 256 -6.27 -7.50 13.26
C THR A 256 -6.25 -9.02 13.34
N TRP A 257 -6.82 -9.69 12.35
CA TRP A 257 -6.99 -11.16 12.37
C TRP A 257 -6.23 -11.89 11.26
N GLY A 258 -5.66 -11.17 10.31
CA GLY A 258 -4.90 -11.75 9.21
C GLY A 258 -3.47 -12.12 9.58
N GLY A 259 -2.79 -12.79 8.64
CA GLY A 259 -1.38 -13.20 8.78
C GLY A 259 -0.37 -12.06 8.52
N TYR A 260 -0.80 -10.91 8.02
CA TYR A 260 0.07 -9.82 7.59
C TYR A 260 -0.13 -8.56 8.43
N PRO A 261 0.95 -7.84 8.80
CA PRO A 261 0.85 -6.65 9.64
C PRO A 261 0.18 -5.46 8.95
N ASP A 262 0.26 -5.35 7.62
CA ASP A 262 -0.49 -4.40 6.83
C ASP A 262 -1.21 -5.09 5.67
N GLY A 263 -2.54 -5.02 5.69
CA GLY A 263 -3.42 -5.69 4.75
C GLY A 263 -3.82 -4.87 3.53
N LEU A 264 -3.33 -3.64 3.40
CA LEU A 264 -3.79 -2.69 2.39
C LEU A 264 -3.73 -3.25 0.96
N ALA A 265 -2.61 -3.83 0.57
CA ALA A 265 -2.44 -4.35 -0.79
C ALA A 265 -3.46 -5.44 -1.12
N PHE A 266 -3.66 -6.39 -0.22
CA PHE A 266 -4.67 -7.44 -0.39
C PHE A 266 -6.10 -6.88 -0.37
N ALA A 267 -6.38 -5.92 0.50
CA ALA A 267 -7.69 -5.25 0.55
C ALA A 267 -8.02 -4.56 -0.78
N VAL A 268 -7.06 -3.84 -1.36
CA VAL A 268 -7.22 -3.18 -2.67
C VAL A 268 -7.43 -4.20 -3.77
N LEU A 269 -6.62 -5.27 -3.83
CA LEU A 269 -6.74 -6.30 -4.85
C LEU A 269 -8.08 -7.05 -4.78
N LEU A 270 -8.55 -7.38 -3.57
CA LEU A 270 -9.86 -8.00 -3.36
C LEU A 270 -10.99 -7.07 -3.80
N MET A 271 -10.89 -5.79 -3.45
CA MET A 271 -11.89 -4.81 -3.88
C MET A 271 -11.82 -4.50 -5.38
N ASN A 272 -10.66 -4.60 -6.02
CA ASN A 272 -10.57 -4.52 -7.49
C ASN A 272 -11.40 -5.63 -8.17
N LEU A 273 -11.40 -6.86 -7.62
CA LEU A 273 -12.28 -7.93 -8.10
C LEU A 273 -13.77 -7.59 -7.94
N ALA A 274 -14.13 -6.81 -6.93
CA ALA A 274 -15.51 -6.42 -6.66
C ALA A 274 -15.98 -5.23 -7.54
N VAL A 275 -15.09 -4.52 -8.25
CA VAL A 275 -15.44 -3.33 -9.06
C VAL A 275 -16.59 -3.57 -10.03
N PRO A 276 -16.65 -4.67 -10.81
CA PRO A 276 -17.77 -4.89 -11.72
C PRO A 276 -19.13 -5.01 -11.00
N ALA A 277 -19.15 -5.59 -9.80
CA ALA A 277 -20.37 -5.69 -8.98
C ALA A 277 -20.76 -4.32 -8.41
N LEU A 278 -19.79 -3.54 -7.92
CA LEU A 278 -20.02 -2.19 -7.40
C LEU A 278 -20.56 -1.25 -8.47
N GLU A 279 -20.06 -1.32 -9.70
CA GLU A 279 -20.55 -0.53 -10.82
C GLU A 279 -21.99 -0.90 -11.15
N ARG A 280 -22.34 -2.20 -11.15
CA ARG A 280 -23.73 -2.66 -11.38
C ARG A 280 -24.69 -2.16 -10.29
N LEU A 281 -24.27 -2.19 -9.03
CA LEU A 281 -25.07 -1.69 -7.90
C LEU A 281 -25.25 -0.16 -7.93
N SER A 282 -24.30 0.54 -8.56
CA SER A 282 -24.30 2.00 -8.62
C SER A 282 -24.92 2.56 -9.90
N SER A 283 -25.09 1.74 -10.95
CA SER A 283 -25.85 2.09 -12.14
C SER A 283 -27.34 2.05 -11.79
N GLU A 284 -27.91 3.21 -11.52
CA GLU A 284 -29.38 3.36 -11.54
C GLU A 284 -29.86 3.05 -12.96
N LYS A 285 -30.50 1.89 -13.17
CA LYS A 285 -31.27 1.67 -14.36
C LYS A 285 -32.35 2.77 -14.41
N PRO A 286 -32.51 3.52 -15.51
CA PRO A 286 -33.70 4.31 -15.66
C PRO A 286 -34.87 3.33 -15.55
N LEU A 287 -35.82 3.62 -14.64
CA LEU A 287 -37.11 2.97 -14.64
C LEU A 287 -37.70 3.23 -16.04
N GLU A 288 -37.67 2.25 -16.92
CA GLU A 288 -38.50 2.25 -18.12
C GLU A 288 -39.94 2.40 -17.63
N ARG A 289 -40.50 3.59 -17.81
CA ARG A 289 -41.93 3.79 -17.61
C ARG A 289 -42.60 2.91 -18.67
N PRO A 290 -43.45 1.95 -18.30
CA PRO A 290 -44.23 1.22 -19.27
C PRO A 290 -45.11 2.25 -20.00
N SER A 291 -44.97 2.27 -21.31
CA SER A 291 -45.80 3.02 -22.24
C SER A 291 -47.25 2.55 -22.24
#